data_57afa40add13d684e682015cbf039000
#
_entry.id   57afa40add13d684e682015cbf039000
#
_cell.length_a   1.000
_cell.length_b   1.000
_cell.length_c   1.000
_cell.angle_alpha   90.00
_cell.angle_beta   90.00
_cell.angle_gamma   90.00
#
_symmetry.space_group_name_H-M   'P 1'
#
loop_
_entity.id
_entity.type
_entity.pdbx_description
1 polymer ?
#
loop_
_entity_poly.entity_id
_entity_poly.type
_entity_poly.pdbx_seq_one_letter_code
_entity_poly.pdbx_strand_id
1 'polypeptide(L)'
;MSERIETAALRDFSVSLCRAAGLSADDAALLTDSILFAECRGVTSHGLLRLPQYIARLRSGATAMNVPMPFTMESGGTARLDAQNGLGQLAGRKASDKAEELAAKYGVSFVAVANSNHFGTGAWYAIPAARRGFFAFNISSAASAMAPHGAAQPLLGTDPVGLALPRGEGKAPLALDMALSTVARGKIRYAALNGAPIPETWGLDAHGAPTTDAAAVLDGGTLLPAGGAKGSGLAIFIELLCAVLTGSGALGGTGLLSDLSRPAGTGHIFGCVDIKRFLPLETFEALCEESLSRVTSLPPAQPGGEILLPGEPEERRAAESAANGVPVAPALRDTLNALAEELGCAARI
;
A
#
# COMPACT_ATOMS: atom_id res chain seq x y z
N MET A 1 8.59 -7.02 -25.63
CA MET A 1 8.08 -5.67 -25.27
C MET A 1 6.78 -5.89 -24.53
N SER A 2 6.51 -5.16 -23.46
CA SER A 2 5.21 -5.20 -22.76
C SER A 2 4.14 -4.62 -23.69
N GLU A 3 3.05 -5.32 -23.84
CA GLU A 3 1.86 -4.83 -24.53
C GLU A 3 1.14 -3.83 -23.63
N ARG A 4 0.59 -2.75 -24.21
CA ARG A 4 -0.22 -1.79 -23.47
C ARG A 4 -1.70 -2.16 -23.63
N ILE A 5 -2.36 -2.30 -22.49
CA ILE A 5 -3.78 -2.68 -22.44
C ILE A 5 -4.56 -1.51 -21.82
N GLU A 6 -5.70 -1.19 -22.39
CA GLU A 6 -6.56 -0.13 -21.87
C GLU A 6 -7.00 -0.42 -20.43
N THR A 7 -6.98 0.60 -19.58
CA THR A 7 -7.36 0.46 -18.16
C THR A 7 -8.77 -0.09 -17.97
N ALA A 8 -9.71 0.29 -18.84
CA ALA A 8 -11.08 -0.23 -18.81
C ALA A 8 -11.12 -1.75 -19.07
N ALA A 9 -10.38 -2.24 -20.07
CA ALA A 9 -10.32 -3.67 -20.38
C ALA A 9 -9.67 -4.46 -19.22
N LEU A 10 -8.60 -3.94 -18.61
CA LEU A 10 -7.98 -4.54 -17.41
C LEU A 10 -8.95 -4.57 -16.23
N ARG A 11 -9.76 -3.50 -16.08
CA ARG A 11 -10.78 -3.43 -15.02
C ARG A 11 -11.85 -4.50 -15.21
N ASP A 12 -12.44 -4.59 -16.38
CA ASP A 12 -13.49 -5.56 -16.68
C ASP A 12 -12.98 -7.01 -16.52
N PHE A 13 -11.79 -7.27 -17.00
CA PHE A 13 -11.11 -8.55 -16.82
C PHE A 13 -10.91 -8.89 -15.34
N SER A 14 -10.30 -7.98 -14.55
CA SER A 14 -10.00 -8.21 -13.14
C SER A 14 -11.26 -8.36 -12.28
N VAL A 15 -12.30 -7.57 -12.55
CA VAL A 15 -13.62 -7.72 -11.92
C VAL A 15 -14.20 -9.10 -12.23
N SER A 16 -14.10 -9.56 -13.48
CA SER A 16 -14.58 -10.89 -13.88
C SER A 16 -13.88 -12.01 -13.13
N LEU A 17 -12.56 -11.92 -12.93
CA LEU A 17 -11.79 -12.89 -12.12
C LEU A 17 -12.22 -12.88 -10.65
N CYS A 18 -12.37 -11.70 -10.05
CA CYS A 18 -12.81 -11.55 -8.68
C CYS A 18 -14.22 -12.11 -8.46
N ARG A 19 -15.12 -11.87 -9.41
CA ARG A 19 -16.48 -12.43 -9.43
C ARG A 19 -16.48 -13.95 -9.55
N ALA A 20 -15.67 -14.50 -10.45
CA ALA A 20 -15.51 -15.94 -10.63
C ALA A 20 -14.93 -16.61 -9.38
N ALA A 21 -14.11 -15.88 -8.60
CA ALA A 21 -13.59 -16.34 -7.32
C ALA A 21 -14.61 -16.27 -6.16
N GLY A 22 -15.81 -15.67 -6.35
CA GLY A 22 -16.91 -15.66 -5.38
C GLY A 22 -17.16 -14.32 -4.66
N LEU A 23 -16.47 -13.24 -5.03
CA LEU A 23 -16.74 -11.92 -4.46
C LEU A 23 -18.08 -11.34 -4.96
N SER A 24 -18.72 -10.51 -4.13
CA SER A 24 -19.86 -9.68 -4.54
C SER A 24 -19.44 -8.71 -5.66
N ALA A 25 -20.40 -8.14 -6.40
CA ALA A 25 -20.09 -7.20 -7.47
C ALA A 25 -19.32 -5.97 -6.95
N ASP A 26 -19.77 -5.43 -5.82
CA ASP A 26 -19.17 -4.25 -5.19
C ASP A 26 -17.76 -4.52 -4.65
N ASP A 27 -17.56 -5.66 -3.97
CA ASP A 27 -16.26 -6.05 -3.44
C ASP A 27 -15.25 -6.34 -4.55
N ALA A 28 -15.69 -6.98 -5.64
CA ALA A 28 -14.86 -7.25 -6.80
C ALA A 28 -14.42 -5.95 -7.50
N ALA A 29 -15.35 -5.01 -7.65
CA ALA A 29 -15.04 -3.69 -8.22
C ALA A 29 -14.04 -2.93 -7.34
N LEU A 30 -14.28 -2.87 -6.02
CA LEU A 30 -13.43 -2.13 -5.09
C LEU A 30 -12.02 -2.72 -5.00
N LEU A 31 -11.89 -4.05 -4.92
CA LEU A 31 -10.58 -4.71 -4.95
C LEU A 31 -9.84 -4.41 -6.26
N THR A 32 -10.55 -4.51 -7.39
CA THR A 32 -9.99 -4.21 -8.71
C THR A 32 -9.53 -2.76 -8.81
N ASP A 33 -10.34 -1.80 -8.36
CA ASP A 33 -10.00 -0.37 -8.40
C ASP A 33 -8.75 -0.06 -7.57
N SER A 34 -8.57 -0.71 -6.41
CA SER A 34 -7.35 -0.60 -5.60
C SER A 34 -6.11 -1.16 -6.33
N ILE A 35 -6.25 -2.32 -6.98
CA ILE A 35 -5.17 -2.94 -7.75
C ILE A 35 -4.77 -2.07 -8.95
N LEU A 36 -5.75 -1.58 -9.71
CA LEU A 36 -5.49 -0.76 -10.89
C LEU A 36 -4.97 0.63 -10.53
N PHE A 37 -5.39 1.19 -9.39
CA PHE A 37 -4.79 2.42 -8.88
C PHE A 37 -3.27 2.26 -8.71
N ALA A 38 -2.82 1.17 -8.11
CA ALA A 38 -1.40 0.88 -7.94
C ALA A 38 -0.71 0.60 -9.29
N GLU A 39 -1.32 -0.21 -10.15
CA GLU A 39 -0.74 -0.58 -11.45
C GLU A 39 -0.56 0.64 -12.35
N CYS A 40 -1.59 1.48 -12.53
CA CYS A 40 -1.54 2.69 -13.35
C CYS A 40 -0.50 3.70 -12.86
N ARG A 41 -0.22 3.71 -11.56
CA ARG A 41 0.80 4.58 -10.94
C ARG A 41 2.21 3.97 -10.97
N GLY A 42 2.39 2.79 -11.59
CA GLY A 42 3.67 2.09 -11.70
C GLY A 42 4.13 1.42 -10.41
N VAL A 43 3.24 1.26 -9.42
CA VAL A 43 3.48 0.51 -8.19
C VAL A 43 3.08 -0.95 -8.41
N THR A 44 3.68 -1.60 -9.41
CA THR A 44 3.34 -2.94 -9.90
C THR A 44 3.43 -4.03 -8.83
N SER A 45 4.26 -3.82 -7.80
CA SER A 45 4.37 -4.71 -6.63
C SER A 45 3.06 -4.84 -5.84
N HIS A 46 2.14 -3.88 -5.98
CA HIS A 46 0.81 -3.82 -5.35
C HIS A 46 -0.34 -3.80 -6.38
N GLY A 47 0.00 -3.92 -7.66
CA GLY A 47 -0.91 -3.95 -8.79
C GLY A 47 -1.38 -5.36 -9.17
N LEU A 48 -1.54 -5.60 -10.46
CA LEU A 48 -2.05 -6.85 -11.04
C LEU A 48 -1.28 -8.10 -10.60
N LEU A 49 0.00 -7.97 -10.28
CA LEU A 49 0.83 -9.05 -9.73
C LEU A 49 0.24 -9.66 -8.43
N ARG A 50 -0.56 -8.89 -7.68
CA ARG A 50 -1.18 -9.35 -6.42
C ARG A 50 -2.51 -10.08 -6.61
N LEU A 51 -3.16 -9.90 -7.74
CA LEU A 51 -4.49 -10.46 -7.98
C LEU A 51 -4.54 -11.99 -7.80
N PRO A 52 -3.60 -12.79 -8.34
CA PRO A 52 -3.57 -14.24 -8.10
C PRO A 52 -3.45 -14.61 -6.62
N GLN A 53 -2.64 -13.88 -5.85
CA GLN A 53 -2.45 -14.14 -4.42
C GLN A 53 -3.71 -13.84 -3.61
N TYR A 54 -4.40 -12.72 -3.90
CA TYR A 54 -5.68 -12.41 -3.23
C TYR A 54 -6.73 -13.46 -3.54
N ILE A 55 -6.88 -13.87 -4.80
CA ILE A 55 -7.81 -14.92 -5.22
C ILE A 55 -7.48 -16.25 -4.54
N ALA A 56 -6.22 -16.65 -4.49
CA ALA A 56 -5.79 -17.88 -3.81
C ALA A 56 -6.17 -17.86 -2.31
N ARG A 57 -5.96 -16.72 -1.61
CA ARG A 57 -6.33 -16.58 -0.21
C ARG A 57 -7.85 -16.61 0.02
N LEU A 58 -8.63 -16.01 -0.88
CA LEU A 58 -10.10 -16.07 -0.83
C LEU A 58 -10.58 -17.53 -1.00
N ARG A 59 -10.05 -18.24 -1.97
CA ARG A 59 -10.44 -19.64 -2.26
C ARG A 59 -10.01 -20.62 -1.16
N SER A 60 -8.88 -20.37 -0.51
CA SER A 60 -8.43 -21.22 0.60
C SER A 60 -9.15 -20.96 1.93
N GLY A 61 -9.89 -19.84 2.04
CA GLY A 61 -10.48 -19.37 3.30
C GLY A 61 -9.51 -18.64 4.22
N ALA A 62 -8.24 -18.47 3.83
CA ALA A 62 -7.26 -17.67 4.57
C ALA A 62 -7.63 -16.18 4.62
N THR A 63 -8.50 -15.73 3.70
CA THR A 63 -9.18 -14.44 3.74
C THR A 63 -10.68 -14.68 3.55
N ALA A 64 -11.51 -14.13 4.44
CA ALA A 64 -12.95 -14.28 4.40
C ALA A 64 -13.58 -13.41 3.29
N MET A 65 -14.62 -13.93 2.64
CA MET A 65 -15.38 -13.24 1.61
C MET A 65 -16.69 -12.68 2.15
N ASN A 66 -17.10 -11.54 1.61
CA ASN A 66 -18.44 -10.98 1.81
C ASN A 66 -18.81 -10.82 3.30
N VAL A 67 -17.87 -10.42 4.13
CA VAL A 67 -18.08 -10.20 5.58
C VAL A 67 -18.52 -8.77 5.87
N PRO A 68 -19.35 -8.53 6.92
CA PRO A 68 -19.97 -7.22 7.18
C PRO A 68 -19.01 -6.15 7.71
N MET A 69 -17.89 -6.50 8.31
CA MET A 69 -16.89 -5.59 8.89
C MET A 69 -17.50 -4.50 9.77
N PRO A 70 -18.05 -4.81 10.95
CA PRO A 70 -18.73 -3.83 11.79
C PRO A 70 -17.77 -2.87 12.50
N PHE A 71 -18.21 -1.63 12.75
CA PHE A 71 -17.59 -0.78 13.75
C PHE A 71 -18.02 -1.28 15.14
N THR A 72 -17.05 -1.64 15.98
CA THR A 72 -17.27 -2.22 17.30
C THR A 72 -17.19 -1.19 18.42
N MET A 73 -16.55 -0.05 18.17
CA MET A 73 -16.44 1.08 19.08
C MET A 73 -16.45 2.38 18.26
N GLU A 74 -17.18 3.39 18.76
CA GLU A 74 -17.14 4.76 18.23
C GLU A 74 -17.25 5.74 19.41
N SER A 75 -16.34 6.74 19.46
CA SER A 75 -16.35 7.78 20.50
C SER A 75 -15.65 9.03 19.99
N GLY A 76 -16.40 10.13 19.84
CA GLY A 76 -15.84 11.37 19.32
C GLY A 76 -15.19 11.17 17.94
N GLY A 77 -13.95 11.59 17.79
CA GLY A 77 -13.16 11.41 16.56
C GLY A 77 -12.52 10.02 16.38
N THR A 78 -12.87 9.03 17.19
CA THR A 78 -12.26 7.70 17.15
C THR A 78 -13.27 6.60 16.83
N ALA A 79 -12.82 5.57 16.09
CA ALA A 79 -13.60 4.36 15.85
C ALA A 79 -12.69 3.12 15.77
N ARG A 80 -13.28 1.94 16.01
CA ARG A 80 -12.62 0.65 15.79
C ARG A 80 -13.46 -0.23 14.87
N LEU A 81 -12.88 -0.67 13.78
CA LEU A 81 -13.45 -1.60 12.80
C LEU A 81 -12.92 -3.02 13.08
N ASP A 82 -13.79 -4.01 13.11
CA ASP A 82 -13.40 -5.41 13.01
C ASP A 82 -13.55 -5.86 11.54
N ALA A 83 -12.45 -6.12 10.88
CA ALA A 83 -12.43 -6.55 9.48
C ALA A 83 -12.85 -8.02 9.31
N GLN A 84 -13.04 -8.79 10.40
CA GLN A 84 -13.50 -10.19 10.37
C GLN A 84 -12.73 -11.08 9.38
N ASN A 85 -11.43 -10.88 9.29
CA ASN A 85 -10.54 -11.54 8.32
C ASN A 85 -10.89 -11.28 6.84
N GLY A 86 -11.64 -10.23 6.52
CA GLY A 86 -11.96 -9.85 5.15
C GLY A 86 -10.79 -9.19 4.43
N LEU A 87 -11.00 -8.84 3.17
CA LEU A 87 -10.00 -8.15 2.34
C LEU A 87 -9.58 -6.82 2.96
N GLY A 88 -8.27 -6.59 3.06
CA GLY A 88 -7.72 -5.35 3.62
C GLY A 88 -8.11 -4.11 2.83
N GLN A 89 -8.32 -4.24 1.52
CA GLN A 89 -8.78 -3.14 0.67
C GLN A 89 -10.18 -2.67 1.05
N LEU A 90 -11.09 -3.60 1.33
CA LEU A 90 -12.46 -3.27 1.75
C LEU A 90 -12.47 -2.66 3.14
N ALA A 91 -11.76 -3.26 4.09
CA ALA A 91 -11.62 -2.76 5.45
C ALA A 91 -10.98 -1.37 5.47
N GLY A 92 -9.91 -1.17 4.71
CA GLY A 92 -9.21 0.11 4.60
C GLY A 92 -10.08 1.20 3.98
N ARG A 93 -10.85 0.91 2.92
CA ARG A 93 -11.79 1.89 2.34
C ARG A 93 -12.84 2.30 3.37
N LYS A 94 -13.48 1.32 4.01
CA LYS A 94 -14.49 1.58 5.03
C LYS A 94 -13.94 2.39 6.22
N ALA A 95 -12.72 2.10 6.66
CA ALA A 95 -12.05 2.85 7.73
C ALA A 95 -11.64 4.27 7.29
N SER A 96 -11.14 4.42 6.06
CA SER A 96 -10.77 5.73 5.50
C SER A 96 -12.00 6.65 5.36
N ASP A 97 -13.13 6.12 4.85
CA ASP A 97 -14.37 6.88 4.72
C ASP A 97 -14.92 7.30 6.10
N LYS A 98 -14.85 6.40 7.11
CA LYS A 98 -15.19 6.73 8.50
C LYS A 98 -14.24 7.77 9.10
N ALA A 99 -12.94 7.69 8.81
CA ALA A 99 -11.99 8.67 9.31
C ALA A 99 -12.30 10.09 8.76
N GLU A 100 -12.66 10.18 7.50
CA GLU A 100 -13.09 11.45 6.90
C GLU A 100 -14.39 11.99 7.52
N GLU A 101 -15.42 11.13 7.67
CA GLU A 101 -16.68 11.47 8.32
C GLU A 101 -16.44 12.04 9.73
N LEU A 102 -15.63 11.36 10.55
CA LEU A 102 -15.32 11.79 11.91
C LEU A 102 -14.49 13.08 11.94
N ALA A 103 -13.51 13.24 11.04
CA ALA A 103 -12.72 14.47 10.96
C ALA A 103 -13.57 15.67 10.54
N ALA A 104 -14.49 15.51 9.59
CA ALA A 104 -15.44 16.57 9.23
C ALA A 104 -16.29 17.04 10.43
N LYS A 105 -16.69 16.10 11.30
CA LYS A 105 -17.50 16.39 12.47
C LYS A 105 -16.67 16.95 13.63
N TYR A 106 -15.53 16.33 13.94
CA TYR A 106 -14.77 16.60 15.17
C TYR A 106 -13.45 17.36 14.93
N GLY A 107 -13.06 17.58 13.67
CA GLY A 107 -11.83 18.25 13.28
C GLY A 107 -10.64 17.30 13.04
N VAL A 108 -10.60 16.20 13.79
CA VAL A 108 -9.56 15.15 13.67
C VAL A 108 -10.19 13.78 13.89
N SER A 109 -9.57 12.75 13.31
CA SER A 109 -10.03 11.38 13.48
C SER A 109 -8.88 10.38 13.61
N PHE A 110 -9.20 9.24 14.24
CA PHE A 110 -8.32 8.09 14.37
C PHE A 110 -9.16 6.80 14.34
N VAL A 111 -9.03 6.01 13.28
CA VAL A 111 -9.81 4.78 13.07
C VAL A 111 -8.88 3.59 13.07
N ALA A 112 -9.03 2.72 14.05
CA ALA A 112 -8.27 1.47 14.19
C ALA A 112 -8.99 0.33 13.49
N VAL A 113 -8.27 -0.50 12.74
CA VAL A 113 -8.78 -1.69 12.05
C VAL A 113 -8.10 -2.93 12.59
N ALA A 114 -8.91 -3.89 13.07
CA ALA A 114 -8.43 -5.17 13.58
C ALA A 114 -8.79 -6.33 12.63
N ASN A 115 -8.08 -7.44 12.76
CA ASN A 115 -8.37 -8.71 12.08
C ASN A 115 -8.47 -8.57 10.56
N SER A 116 -7.57 -7.80 9.95
CA SER A 116 -7.54 -7.50 8.53
C SER A 116 -6.51 -8.34 7.78
N ASN A 117 -6.34 -8.03 6.51
CA ASN A 117 -5.35 -8.59 5.60
C ASN A 117 -4.57 -7.47 4.90
N HIS A 118 -3.62 -7.82 4.03
CA HIS A 118 -2.89 -6.85 3.20
C HIS A 118 -3.85 -5.89 2.49
N PHE A 119 -3.59 -4.56 2.59
CA PHE A 119 -4.55 -3.52 2.16
C PHE A 119 -4.17 -2.80 0.85
N GLY A 120 -3.10 -3.22 0.16
CA GLY A 120 -2.63 -2.57 -1.07
C GLY A 120 -1.73 -1.37 -0.79
N THR A 121 -1.91 -0.26 -1.51
CA THR A 121 -1.15 0.98 -1.37
C THR A 121 -1.85 1.99 -0.44
N GLY A 122 -1.07 2.66 0.42
CA GLY A 122 -1.59 3.68 1.34
C GLY A 122 -2.14 4.91 0.61
N ALA A 123 -1.53 5.29 -0.51
CA ALA A 123 -1.94 6.44 -1.33
C ALA A 123 -3.38 6.30 -1.86
N TRP A 124 -3.88 5.08 -2.10
CA TRP A 124 -5.24 4.84 -2.58
C TRP A 124 -6.32 5.32 -1.60
N TYR A 125 -6.00 5.35 -0.33
CA TYR A 125 -6.89 5.85 0.73
C TYR A 125 -6.68 7.34 0.98
N ALA A 126 -5.43 7.79 1.05
CA ALA A 126 -5.10 9.13 1.49
C ALA A 126 -5.39 10.20 0.41
N ILE A 127 -5.12 9.92 -0.87
CA ILE A 127 -5.32 10.88 -1.98
C ILE A 127 -6.78 11.35 -2.11
N PRO A 128 -7.81 10.48 -2.08
CA PRO A 128 -9.19 10.94 -2.18
C PRO A 128 -9.62 11.89 -1.06
N ALA A 129 -9.22 11.63 0.19
CA ALA A 129 -9.51 12.52 1.31
C ALA A 129 -8.77 13.87 1.17
N ALA A 130 -7.50 13.85 0.73
CA ALA A 130 -6.74 15.08 0.46
C ALA A 130 -7.41 15.94 -0.62
N ARG A 131 -7.94 15.35 -1.69
CA ARG A 131 -8.71 16.07 -2.72
C ARG A 131 -9.96 16.76 -2.17
N ARG A 132 -10.49 16.32 -1.03
CA ARG A 132 -11.63 16.92 -0.32
C ARG A 132 -11.23 17.93 0.78
N GLY A 133 -9.93 18.23 0.90
CA GLY A 133 -9.42 19.26 1.81
C GLY A 133 -8.99 18.73 3.18
N PHE A 134 -8.72 17.44 3.30
CA PHE A 134 -8.18 16.84 4.54
C PHE A 134 -6.68 16.57 4.40
N PHE A 135 -5.93 16.72 5.49
CA PHE A 135 -4.73 15.91 5.64
C PHE A 135 -5.16 14.48 5.98
N ALA A 136 -4.72 13.52 5.22
CA ALA A 136 -5.04 12.12 5.46
C ALA A 136 -3.77 11.30 5.70
N PHE A 137 -3.85 10.33 6.62
CA PHE A 137 -2.78 9.39 6.86
C PHE A 137 -3.31 7.98 7.09
N ASN A 138 -2.49 7.01 6.76
CA ASN A 138 -2.71 5.62 7.11
C ASN A 138 -1.38 4.91 7.37
N ILE A 139 -1.41 3.92 8.25
CA ILE A 139 -0.29 3.04 8.58
C ILE A 139 -0.81 1.60 8.72
N SER A 140 0.07 0.64 8.52
CA SER A 140 -0.28 -0.78 8.60
C SER A 140 0.86 -1.59 9.20
N SER A 141 0.54 -2.57 10.05
CA SER A 141 1.49 -3.66 10.32
C SER A 141 1.65 -4.54 9.08
N ALA A 142 2.75 -5.26 8.99
CA ALA A 142 3.03 -6.20 7.92
C ALA A 142 3.71 -7.47 8.45
N ALA A 143 3.73 -8.54 7.64
CA ALA A 143 4.45 -9.75 7.99
C ALA A 143 5.96 -9.48 8.14
N SER A 144 6.60 -10.15 9.11
CA SER A 144 8.04 -9.99 9.38
C SER A 144 8.88 -10.13 8.12
N ALA A 145 9.66 -9.11 7.84
CA ALA A 145 10.54 -9.03 6.68
C ALA A 145 11.80 -8.17 6.94
N MET A 146 11.81 -7.42 8.05
CA MET A 146 12.84 -6.44 8.35
C MET A 146 13.40 -6.67 9.75
N ALA A 147 14.73 -6.67 9.89
CA ALA A 147 15.39 -6.73 11.19
C ALA A 147 15.26 -5.37 11.91
N PRO A 148 14.92 -5.34 13.19
CA PRO A 148 15.15 -4.16 14.02
C PRO A 148 16.61 -3.71 13.94
N HIS A 149 16.87 -2.41 14.05
CA HIS A 149 18.24 -1.92 14.02
C HIS A 149 19.10 -2.57 15.10
N GLY A 150 20.22 -3.17 14.69
CA GLY A 150 21.11 -3.94 15.56
C GLY A 150 20.75 -5.41 15.73
N ALA A 151 19.60 -5.86 15.19
CA ALA A 151 19.23 -7.27 15.16
C ALA A 151 19.71 -7.97 13.88
N ALA A 152 19.93 -9.28 13.96
CA ALA A 152 20.35 -10.12 12.83
C ALA A 152 19.18 -10.85 12.16
N GLN A 153 17.98 -10.81 12.76
CA GLN A 153 16.82 -11.58 12.29
C GLN A 153 15.60 -10.68 12.09
N PRO A 154 14.70 -11.03 11.13
CA PRO A 154 13.48 -10.26 10.88
C PRO A 154 12.50 -10.42 12.04
N LEU A 155 11.91 -9.32 12.48
CA LEU A 155 10.82 -9.28 13.45
C LEU A 155 9.75 -8.27 13.03
N LEU A 156 10.19 -7.11 12.51
CA LEU A 156 9.31 -6.05 12.05
C LEU A 156 8.78 -6.35 10.65
N GLY A 157 7.59 -5.89 10.36
CA GLY A 157 7.08 -5.77 9.00
C GLY A 157 7.82 -4.68 8.21
N THR A 158 7.40 -4.46 6.98
CA THR A 158 7.82 -3.28 6.21
C THR A 158 7.00 -2.04 6.56
N ASP A 159 5.98 -2.17 7.36
CA ASP A 159 5.17 -1.21 8.09
C ASP A 159 4.95 0.12 7.34
N PRO A 160 4.13 0.09 6.25
CA PRO A 160 4.03 1.22 5.35
C PRO A 160 3.32 2.42 5.97
N VAL A 161 3.70 3.59 5.48
CA VAL A 161 3.09 4.89 5.83
C VAL A 161 2.54 5.52 4.55
N GLY A 162 1.26 5.85 4.54
CA GLY A 162 0.59 6.64 3.51
C GLY A 162 0.16 7.99 4.07
N LEU A 163 0.58 9.08 3.43
CA LEU A 163 0.23 10.46 3.80
C LEU A 163 -0.25 11.20 2.55
N ALA A 164 -1.24 12.09 2.67
CA ALA A 164 -1.58 13.02 1.60
C ALA A 164 -2.06 14.36 2.15
N LEU A 165 -1.70 15.42 1.44
CA LEU A 165 -2.11 16.81 1.69
C LEU A 165 -2.75 17.39 0.43
N PRO A 166 -3.79 18.22 0.56
CA PRO A 166 -4.35 18.96 -0.57
C PRO A 166 -3.35 19.96 -1.13
N ARG A 167 -3.47 20.23 -2.41
CA ARG A 167 -2.77 21.27 -3.15
C ARG A 167 -3.79 22.10 -3.92
N GLY A 168 -3.38 23.28 -4.41
CA GLY A 168 -4.26 24.19 -5.14
C GLY A 168 -5.00 23.54 -6.32
N GLU A 169 -6.02 24.24 -6.78
CA GLU A 169 -6.91 23.76 -7.85
C GLU A 169 -6.15 23.25 -9.07
N GLY A 170 -6.61 22.15 -9.63
CA GLY A 170 -6.00 21.48 -10.80
C GLY A 170 -4.72 20.71 -10.52
N LYS A 171 -4.21 20.71 -9.28
CA LYS A 171 -3.00 19.98 -8.91
C LYS A 171 -3.33 18.65 -8.21
N ALA A 172 -2.51 17.65 -8.45
CA ALA A 172 -2.58 16.42 -7.68
C ALA A 172 -2.15 16.67 -6.22
N PRO A 173 -2.78 16.01 -5.23
CA PRO A 173 -2.34 16.06 -3.84
C PRO A 173 -0.86 15.69 -3.68
N LEU A 174 -0.17 16.33 -2.74
CA LEU A 174 1.13 15.84 -2.29
C LEU A 174 0.90 14.51 -1.58
N ALA A 175 1.49 13.43 -2.07
CA ALA A 175 1.27 12.09 -1.52
C ALA A 175 2.58 11.36 -1.29
N LEU A 176 2.78 10.86 -0.06
CA LEU A 176 3.86 9.96 0.30
C LEU A 176 3.27 8.58 0.59
N ASP A 177 3.78 7.55 -0.08
CA ASP A 177 3.42 6.15 0.19
C ASP A 177 4.71 5.32 0.17
N MET A 178 5.14 4.89 1.33
CA MET A 178 6.43 4.21 1.47
C MET A 178 6.41 3.12 2.53
N ALA A 179 7.13 2.04 2.24
CA ALA A 179 7.56 1.08 3.25
C ALA A 179 8.71 1.65 4.10
N LEU A 180 8.86 1.18 5.33
CA LEU A 180 9.96 1.57 6.22
C LEU A 180 11.24 0.73 6.03
N SER A 181 11.24 -0.22 5.12
CA SER A 181 12.48 -0.86 4.65
C SER A 181 13.25 0.04 3.70
N THR A 182 14.58 -0.07 3.68
CA THR A 182 15.45 0.70 2.76
C THR A 182 15.03 0.51 1.30
N VAL A 183 14.54 -0.68 0.97
CA VAL A 183 14.09 -1.03 -0.38
C VAL A 183 12.89 -1.97 -0.32
N ALA A 184 12.03 -1.92 -1.34
CA ALA A 184 10.96 -2.89 -1.48
C ALA A 184 11.53 -4.29 -1.78
N ARG A 185 11.02 -5.34 -1.11
CA ARG A 185 11.46 -6.74 -1.31
C ARG A 185 11.38 -7.19 -2.77
N GLY A 186 10.48 -6.60 -3.56
CA GLY A 186 10.36 -6.84 -4.99
C GLY A 186 11.62 -6.47 -5.79
N LYS A 187 12.32 -5.40 -5.42
CA LYS A 187 13.58 -5.00 -6.06
C LYS A 187 14.70 -6.02 -5.78
N ILE A 188 14.75 -6.57 -4.55
CA ILE A 188 15.72 -7.63 -4.22
C ILE A 188 15.42 -8.90 -5.04
N ARG A 189 14.14 -9.30 -5.15
CA ARG A 189 13.75 -10.43 -6.01
C ARG A 189 14.15 -10.23 -7.47
N TYR A 190 13.94 -9.03 -7.99
CA TYR A 190 14.34 -8.71 -9.36
C TYR A 190 15.86 -8.78 -9.54
N ALA A 191 16.64 -8.27 -8.60
CA ALA A 191 18.10 -8.39 -8.62
C ALA A 191 18.55 -9.85 -8.58
N ALA A 192 17.98 -10.67 -7.68
CA ALA A 192 18.30 -12.09 -7.58
C ALA A 192 18.00 -12.87 -8.88
N LEU A 193 16.85 -12.61 -9.51
CA LEU A 193 16.48 -13.23 -10.79
C LEU A 193 17.43 -12.90 -11.91
N ASN A 194 18.07 -11.73 -11.88
CA ASN A 194 19.01 -11.27 -12.90
C ASN A 194 20.49 -11.48 -12.49
N GLY A 195 20.77 -12.11 -11.35
CA GLY A 195 22.12 -12.27 -10.83
C GLY A 195 22.84 -10.94 -10.57
N ALA A 196 22.08 -9.86 -10.33
CA ALA A 196 22.62 -8.53 -10.13
C ALA A 196 22.94 -8.28 -8.64
N PRO A 197 24.09 -7.64 -8.32
CA PRO A 197 24.42 -7.29 -6.96
C PRO A 197 23.49 -6.18 -6.44
N ILE A 198 23.31 -6.16 -5.11
CA ILE A 198 22.57 -5.12 -4.38
C ILE A 198 23.52 -4.33 -3.46
N PRO A 199 23.16 -3.11 -3.04
CA PRO A 199 23.90 -2.40 -1.99
C PRO A 199 23.83 -3.16 -0.66
N GLU A 200 24.95 -3.22 0.09
CA GLU A 200 25.01 -3.84 1.43
C GLU A 200 24.01 -3.26 2.43
N THR A 201 23.57 -2.01 2.20
CA THR A 201 22.59 -1.31 3.04
C THR A 201 21.15 -1.81 2.84
N TRP A 202 20.91 -2.75 1.90
CA TRP A 202 19.56 -3.23 1.62
C TRP A 202 19.12 -4.41 2.46
N GLY A 203 20.08 -5.25 2.89
CA GLY A 203 19.72 -6.44 3.65
C GLY A 203 20.91 -7.17 4.28
N LEU A 204 20.58 -8.14 5.11
CA LEU A 204 21.50 -9.07 5.73
C LEU A 204 21.26 -10.47 5.19
N ASP A 205 22.29 -11.30 5.20
CA ASP A 205 22.18 -12.74 4.95
C ASP A 205 21.56 -13.49 6.15
N ALA A 206 21.44 -14.81 6.05
CA ALA A 206 20.88 -15.68 7.10
C ALA A 206 21.72 -15.68 8.41
N HIS A 207 22.98 -15.23 8.36
CA HIS A 207 23.88 -15.12 9.51
C HIS A 207 23.87 -13.71 10.15
N GLY A 208 23.10 -12.77 9.56
CA GLY A 208 23.02 -11.38 10.02
C GLY A 208 24.15 -10.49 9.53
N ALA A 209 24.94 -10.92 8.55
CA ALA A 209 25.98 -10.11 7.92
C ALA A 209 25.43 -9.29 6.74
N PRO A 210 25.87 -8.02 6.57
CA PRO A 210 25.58 -7.25 5.37
C PRO A 210 26.01 -8.00 4.11
N THR A 211 25.19 -7.99 3.06
CA THR A 211 25.49 -8.72 1.83
C THR A 211 25.12 -7.94 0.58
N THR A 212 25.93 -8.14 -0.46
CA THR A 212 25.62 -7.69 -1.84
C THR A 212 24.89 -8.75 -2.67
N ASP A 213 24.72 -9.96 -2.12
CA ASP A 213 23.99 -11.05 -2.78
C ASP A 213 22.49 -10.96 -2.49
N ALA A 214 21.73 -10.62 -3.52
CA ALA A 214 20.27 -10.54 -3.43
C ALA A 214 19.63 -11.89 -3.11
N ALA A 215 20.19 -13.02 -3.54
CA ALA A 215 19.67 -14.34 -3.22
C ALA A 215 19.84 -14.68 -1.74
N ALA A 216 20.98 -14.33 -1.13
CA ALA A 216 21.24 -14.54 0.27
C ALA A 216 20.25 -13.79 1.19
N VAL A 217 19.81 -12.57 0.80
CA VAL A 217 18.77 -11.84 1.54
C VAL A 217 17.42 -12.57 1.48
N LEU A 218 17.10 -13.25 0.36
CA LEU A 218 15.83 -13.97 0.18
C LEU A 218 15.84 -15.36 0.85
N ASP A 219 17.01 -15.97 0.99
CA ASP A 219 17.24 -17.28 1.58
C ASP A 219 17.61 -17.14 3.08
N GLY A 220 16.60 -16.92 3.91
CA GLY A 220 16.74 -16.81 5.35
C GLY A 220 17.32 -15.48 5.86
N GLY A 221 17.65 -14.56 4.97
CA GLY A 221 18.11 -13.21 5.32
C GLY A 221 16.97 -12.24 5.60
N THR A 222 17.28 -10.96 5.74
CA THR A 222 16.32 -9.92 6.13
C THR A 222 16.60 -8.57 5.47
N LEU A 223 15.56 -7.75 5.32
CA LEU A 223 15.67 -6.35 4.91
C LEU A 223 16.24 -5.49 6.06
N LEU A 224 16.81 -4.35 5.70
CA LEU A 224 17.22 -3.31 6.64
C LEU A 224 16.25 -2.13 6.66
N PRO A 225 16.08 -1.45 7.83
CA PRO A 225 15.20 -0.29 7.94
C PRO A 225 15.78 0.95 7.26
N ALA A 226 14.93 1.73 6.61
CA ALA A 226 15.28 2.99 6.00
C ALA A 226 15.85 3.96 7.05
N GLY A 227 17.04 4.51 6.80
CA GLY A 227 17.71 5.39 7.78
C GLY A 227 18.12 4.68 9.08
N GLY A 228 18.27 3.35 9.07
CA GLY A 228 18.78 2.58 10.20
C GLY A 228 17.90 2.69 11.45
N ALA A 229 18.44 3.17 12.57
CA ALA A 229 17.73 3.30 13.84
C ALA A 229 16.46 4.16 13.77
N LYS A 230 16.42 5.17 12.89
CA LYS A 230 15.26 6.06 12.74
C LYS A 230 14.06 5.32 12.15
N GLY A 231 14.23 4.62 11.02
CA GLY A 231 13.19 3.82 10.42
C GLY A 231 12.78 2.63 11.29
N SER A 232 13.73 1.97 11.94
CA SER A 232 13.45 0.91 12.92
C SER A 232 12.59 1.41 14.08
N GLY A 233 12.91 2.58 14.64
CA GLY A 233 12.11 3.18 15.70
C GLY A 233 10.68 3.47 15.25
N LEU A 234 10.50 4.07 14.07
CA LEU A 234 9.18 4.34 13.53
C LEU A 234 8.38 3.05 13.25
N ALA A 235 9.03 2.00 12.71
CA ALA A 235 8.39 0.71 12.47
C ALA A 235 7.89 0.07 13.78
N ILE A 236 8.67 0.14 14.87
CA ILE A 236 8.23 -0.34 16.19
C ILE A 236 6.96 0.38 16.65
N PHE A 237 6.90 1.71 16.51
CA PHE A 237 5.69 2.47 16.87
C PHE A 237 4.49 2.08 16.01
N ILE A 238 4.68 1.87 14.70
CA ILE A 238 3.62 1.43 13.79
C ILE A 238 3.12 0.03 14.17
N GLU A 239 4.02 -0.93 14.42
CA GLU A 239 3.65 -2.26 14.90
C GLU A 239 2.81 -2.18 16.19
N LEU A 240 3.21 -1.36 17.16
CA LEU A 240 2.46 -1.22 18.42
C LEU A 240 1.08 -0.58 18.20
N LEU A 241 0.98 0.44 17.35
CA LEU A 241 -0.29 1.09 17.04
C LEU A 241 -1.20 0.19 16.19
N CYS A 242 -0.66 -0.44 15.14
CA CYS A 242 -1.46 -1.24 14.22
C CYS A 242 -1.79 -2.63 14.77
N ALA A 243 -0.96 -3.18 15.63
CA ALA A 243 -1.16 -4.53 16.12
C ALA A 243 -1.64 -4.55 17.57
N VAL A 244 -0.91 -3.94 18.51
CA VAL A 244 -1.25 -4.01 19.95
C VAL A 244 -2.50 -3.20 20.25
N LEU A 245 -2.62 -1.94 19.78
CA LEU A 245 -3.80 -1.10 20.00
C LEU A 245 -5.06 -1.70 19.36
N THR A 246 -4.95 -2.34 18.20
CA THR A 246 -6.09 -2.96 17.52
C THR A 246 -6.45 -4.35 18.08
N GLY A 247 -5.51 -5.01 18.78
CA GLY A 247 -5.63 -6.40 19.20
C GLY A 247 -5.32 -7.40 18.06
N SER A 248 -4.60 -6.97 17.04
CA SER A 248 -4.16 -7.81 15.89
C SER A 248 -2.81 -8.48 16.17
N GLY A 249 -2.29 -9.25 15.22
CA GLY A 249 -0.98 -9.91 15.33
C GLY A 249 0.17 -8.89 15.43
N ALA A 250 0.94 -8.92 16.53
CA ALA A 250 2.06 -8.00 16.78
C ALA A 250 3.40 -8.70 16.62
N LEU A 251 4.42 -7.95 16.21
CA LEU A 251 5.84 -8.32 16.24
C LEU A 251 6.09 -9.76 15.79
N GLY A 252 5.81 -10.05 14.52
CA GLY A 252 5.91 -11.39 13.95
C GLY A 252 4.59 -12.18 13.96
N GLY A 253 3.53 -11.68 14.57
CA GLY A 253 2.21 -12.31 14.59
C GLY A 253 1.43 -12.19 13.27
N THR A 254 1.75 -11.18 12.44
CA THR A 254 1.11 -10.98 11.15
C THR A 254 1.52 -12.07 10.15
N GLY A 255 0.53 -12.72 9.54
CA GLY A 255 0.74 -13.80 8.56
C GLY A 255 1.24 -13.28 7.20
N LEU A 256 2.05 -14.12 6.53
CA LEU A 256 2.50 -13.83 5.17
C LEU A 256 1.33 -13.87 4.18
N LEU A 257 1.36 -13.00 3.16
CA LEU A 257 0.38 -13.04 2.07
C LEU A 257 0.42 -14.36 1.27
N SER A 258 1.56 -15.04 1.24
CA SER A 258 1.72 -16.36 0.61
C SER A 258 1.27 -17.54 1.48
N ASP A 259 1.00 -17.33 2.76
CA ASP A 259 0.51 -18.36 3.66
C ASP A 259 -1.01 -18.52 3.49
N LEU A 260 -1.42 -19.62 2.86
CA LEU A 260 -2.82 -19.93 2.58
C LEU A 260 -3.49 -20.75 3.71
N SER A 261 -2.78 -21.05 4.78
CA SER A 261 -3.26 -21.92 5.86
C SER A 261 -3.95 -21.18 7.01
N ARG A 262 -3.74 -19.85 7.11
CA ARG A 262 -4.24 -19.05 8.23
C ARG A 262 -4.57 -17.59 7.84
N PRO A 263 -5.40 -16.90 8.65
CA PRO A 263 -5.57 -15.46 8.57
C PRO A 263 -4.25 -14.69 8.68
N ALA A 264 -4.17 -13.52 8.04
CA ALA A 264 -3.00 -12.65 8.17
C ALA A 264 -2.99 -11.91 9.53
N GLY A 265 -4.16 -11.52 10.05
CA GLY A 265 -4.26 -10.79 11.31
C GLY A 265 -3.59 -9.42 11.28
N THR A 266 -3.63 -8.75 10.14
CA THR A 266 -3.06 -7.41 9.96
C THR A 266 -3.91 -6.36 10.66
N GLY A 267 -3.25 -5.40 11.31
CA GLY A 267 -3.90 -4.21 11.86
C GLY A 267 -3.56 -2.96 11.04
N HIS A 268 -4.47 -2.00 11.02
CA HIS A 268 -4.25 -0.72 10.33
C HIS A 268 -4.76 0.43 11.17
N ILE A 269 -4.22 1.62 10.92
CA ILE A 269 -4.75 2.89 11.42
C ILE A 269 -5.00 3.80 10.22
N PHE A 270 -6.15 4.48 10.26
CA PHE A 270 -6.51 5.55 9.32
C PHE A 270 -6.88 6.79 10.10
N GLY A 271 -6.52 7.95 9.59
CA GLY A 271 -6.90 9.21 10.21
C GLY A 271 -6.94 10.36 9.23
N CYS A 272 -7.73 11.37 9.58
CA CYS A 272 -7.84 12.62 8.84
C CYS A 272 -7.81 13.81 9.80
N VAL A 273 -7.32 14.94 9.27
CA VAL A 273 -7.42 16.25 9.92
C VAL A 273 -8.17 17.18 8.95
N ASP A 274 -9.26 17.77 9.39
CA ASP A 274 -9.98 18.79 8.62
C ASP A 274 -9.20 20.09 8.67
N ILE A 275 -8.53 20.43 7.58
CA ILE A 275 -7.67 21.62 7.47
C ILE A 275 -8.45 22.89 7.76
N LYS A 276 -9.73 22.96 7.40
CA LYS A 276 -10.61 24.11 7.62
C LYS A 276 -10.82 24.48 9.10
N ARG A 277 -10.50 23.54 10.03
CA ARG A 277 -10.54 23.79 11.47
C ARG A 277 -9.34 24.60 11.98
N PHE A 278 -8.32 24.77 11.18
CA PHE A 278 -7.07 25.47 11.51
C PHE A 278 -6.86 26.73 10.65
N LEU A 279 -7.16 26.62 9.36
CA LEU A 279 -6.90 27.66 8.37
C LEU A 279 -7.90 27.52 7.21
N PRO A 280 -8.36 28.62 6.57
CA PRO A 280 -9.11 28.52 5.33
C PRO A 280 -8.36 27.67 4.29
N LEU A 281 -9.06 26.78 3.61
CA LEU A 281 -8.43 25.79 2.72
C LEU A 281 -7.59 26.45 1.62
N GLU A 282 -8.13 27.49 1.00
CA GLU A 282 -7.44 28.25 -0.05
C GLU A 282 -6.14 28.91 0.45
N THR A 283 -6.14 29.37 1.72
CA THR A 283 -4.94 29.93 2.36
C THR A 283 -3.91 28.82 2.59
N PHE A 284 -4.35 27.66 3.10
CA PHE A 284 -3.46 26.51 3.28
C PHE A 284 -2.83 26.07 1.95
N GLU A 285 -3.64 25.92 0.90
CA GLU A 285 -3.19 25.51 -0.43
C GLU A 285 -2.19 26.51 -1.02
N ALA A 286 -2.44 27.80 -0.90
CA ALA A 286 -1.53 28.84 -1.37
C ALA A 286 -0.17 28.79 -0.65
N LEU A 287 -0.18 28.66 0.68
CA LEU A 287 1.05 28.53 1.49
C LEU A 287 1.80 27.22 1.19
N CYS A 288 1.06 26.14 0.97
CA CYS A 288 1.62 24.85 0.56
C CYS A 288 2.37 24.99 -0.78
N GLU A 289 1.74 25.61 -1.79
CA GLU A 289 2.35 25.81 -3.10
C GLU A 289 3.57 26.75 -3.04
N GLU A 290 3.50 27.83 -2.28
CA GLU A 290 4.66 28.69 -2.05
C GLU A 290 5.83 27.92 -1.44
N SER A 291 5.53 27.07 -0.43
CA SER A 291 6.55 26.26 0.25
C SER A 291 7.15 25.21 -0.67
N LEU A 292 6.33 24.51 -1.46
CA LEU A 292 6.77 23.47 -2.39
C LEU A 292 7.57 24.08 -3.56
N SER A 293 7.21 25.29 -4.02
CA SER A 293 7.95 25.97 -5.07
C SER A 293 9.39 26.29 -4.65
N ARG A 294 9.61 26.58 -3.37
CA ARG A 294 10.98 26.77 -2.83
C ARG A 294 11.81 25.51 -2.91
N VAL A 295 11.19 24.33 -2.71
CA VAL A 295 11.89 23.04 -2.85
C VAL A 295 12.25 22.77 -4.31
N THR A 296 11.29 22.92 -5.22
CA THR A 296 11.49 22.61 -6.65
C THR A 296 12.34 23.63 -7.39
N SER A 297 12.49 24.86 -6.86
CA SER A 297 13.34 25.90 -7.43
C SER A 297 14.82 25.77 -7.04
N LEU A 298 15.18 24.84 -6.14
CA LEU A 298 16.58 24.63 -5.81
C LEU A 298 17.36 24.07 -7.02
N PRO A 299 18.65 24.39 -7.14
CA PRO A 299 19.48 23.78 -8.17
C PRO A 299 19.56 22.27 -7.95
N PRO A 300 19.37 21.46 -9.00
CA PRO A 300 19.49 20.00 -8.88
C PRO A 300 20.93 19.60 -8.57
N ALA A 301 21.11 18.53 -7.79
CA ALA A 301 22.43 18.02 -7.40
C ALA A 301 23.26 17.52 -8.60
N GLN A 302 22.60 17.16 -9.70
CA GLN A 302 23.25 16.75 -10.94
C GLN A 302 22.77 17.62 -12.10
N PRO A 303 23.65 18.01 -13.04
CA PRO A 303 23.25 18.77 -14.22
C PRO A 303 22.14 18.05 -15.01
N GLY A 304 21.07 18.79 -15.33
CA GLY A 304 19.88 18.22 -16.01
C GLY A 304 18.97 17.35 -15.14
N GLY A 305 19.27 17.25 -13.84
CA GLY A 305 18.39 16.60 -12.87
C GLY A 305 17.10 17.37 -12.65
N GLU A 306 16.11 16.70 -12.08
CA GLU A 306 14.81 17.26 -11.69
C GLU A 306 14.55 16.99 -10.21
N ILE A 307 14.01 17.97 -9.49
CA ILE A 307 13.56 17.80 -8.10
C ILE A 307 12.08 17.48 -8.12
N LEU A 308 11.76 16.24 -7.78
CA LEU A 308 10.39 15.72 -7.77
C LEU A 308 9.80 15.79 -6.36
N LEU A 309 8.54 16.15 -6.27
CA LEU A 309 7.77 16.09 -5.04
C LEU A 309 7.25 14.68 -4.78
N PRO A 310 6.98 14.31 -3.51
CA PRO A 310 6.37 13.02 -3.17
C PRO A 310 5.06 12.77 -3.93
N GLY A 311 4.94 11.62 -4.58
CA GLY A 311 3.79 11.22 -5.39
C GLY A 311 3.80 11.73 -6.84
N GLU A 312 4.68 12.65 -7.20
CA GLU A 312 4.74 13.21 -8.56
C GLU A 312 5.18 12.17 -9.62
N PRO A 313 6.16 11.29 -9.37
CA PRO A 313 6.49 10.22 -10.31
C PRO A 313 5.32 9.29 -10.58
N GLU A 314 4.55 8.95 -9.55
CA GLU A 314 3.38 8.09 -9.63
C GLU A 314 2.24 8.77 -10.40
N GLU A 315 2.04 10.06 -10.19
CA GLU A 315 1.01 10.84 -10.90
C GLU A 315 1.33 10.95 -12.39
N ARG A 316 2.60 11.19 -12.76
CA ARG A 316 3.05 11.20 -14.15
C ARG A 316 2.80 9.85 -14.85
N ARG A 317 3.06 8.73 -14.15
CA ARG A 317 2.76 7.38 -14.67
C ARG A 317 1.28 7.11 -14.78
N ALA A 318 0.46 7.61 -13.83
CA ALA A 318 -0.98 7.50 -13.92
C ALA A 318 -1.54 8.24 -15.15
N ALA A 319 -1.05 9.45 -15.42
CA ALA A 319 -1.41 10.20 -16.61
C ALA A 319 -0.98 9.49 -17.91
N GLU A 320 0.24 8.92 -17.93
CA GLU A 320 0.72 8.12 -19.05
C GLU A 320 -0.15 6.87 -19.27
N SER A 321 -0.49 6.15 -18.21
CA SER A 321 -1.34 4.96 -18.26
C SER A 321 -2.76 5.29 -18.75
N ALA A 322 -3.30 6.42 -18.34
CA ALA A 322 -4.60 6.90 -18.82
C ALA A 322 -4.60 7.24 -20.31
N ALA A 323 -3.50 7.83 -20.81
CA ALA A 323 -3.38 8.23 -22.22
C ALA A 323 -3.04 7.07 -23.16
N ASN A 324 -2.20 6.13 -22.71
CA ASN A 324 -1.55 5.14 -23.58
C ASN A 324 -1.82 3.68 -23.18
N GLY A 325 -2.65 3.44 -22.17
CA GLY A 325 -2.86 2.11 -21.60
C GLY A 325 -1.71 1.70 -20.65
N VAL A 326 -1.96 0.66 -19.89
CA VAL A 326 -1.07 0.10 -18.85
C VAL A 326 -0.13 -0.92 -19.46
N PRO A 327 1.19 -0.84 -19.27
CA PRO A 327 2.13 -1.85 -19.78
C PRO A 327 2.03 -3.13 -18.93
N VAL A 328 1.60 -4.23 -19.53
CA VAL A 328 1.53 -5.54 -18.89
C VAL A 328 2.62 -6.46 -19.43
N ALA A 329 3.46 -6.99 -18.54
CA ALA A 329 4.51 -7.93 -18.93
C ALA A 329 3.88 -9.25 -19.44
N PRO A 330 4.43 -9.87 -20.53
CA PRO A 330 3.88 -11.11 -21.09
C PRO A 330 3.68 -12.21 -20.06
N ALA A 331 4.66 -12.46 -19.20
CA ALA A 331 4.58 -13.49 -18.16
C ALA A 331 3.46 -13.23 -17.14
N LEU A 332 3.17 -11.96 -16.81
CA LEU A 332 2.04 -11.62 -15.94
C LEU A 332 0.71 -11.83 -16.65
N ARG A 333 0.60 -11.42 -17.92
CA ARG A 333 -0.57 -11.67 -18.75
C ARG A 333 -0.89 -13.16 -18.86
N ASP A 334 0.13 -13.98 -19.15
CA ASP A 334 -0.03 -15.44 -19.24
C ASP A 334 -0.51 -16.04 -17.90
N THR A 335 0.06 -15.58 -16.77
CA THR A 335 -0.37 -15.98 -15.43
C THR A 335 -1.84 -15.62 -15.17
N LEU A 336 -2.26 -14.42 -15.54
CA LEU A 336 -3.64 -13.95 -15.34
C LEU A 336 -4.62 -14.69 -16.26
N ASN A 337 -4.26 -14.97 -17.51
CA ASN A 337 -5.08 -15.75 -18.43
C ASN A 337 -5.21 -17.21 -17.98
N ALA A 338 -4.14 -17.82 -17.45
CA ALA A 338 -4.19 -19.16 -16.86
C ALA A 338 -5.12 -19.20 -15.63
N LEU A 339 -5.06 -18.17 -14.78
CA LEU A 339 -5.98 -18.03 -13.65
C LEU A 339 -7.44 -17.89 -14.12
N ALA A 340 -7.70 -17.14 -15.19
CA ALA A 340 -9.05 -17.03 -15.78
C ALA A 340 -9.57 -18.40 -16.23
N GLU A 341 -8.73 -19.21 -16.86
CA GLU A 341 -9.08 -20.56 -17.28
C GLU A 341 -9.39 -21.46 -16.08
N GLU A 342 -8.53 -21.43 -15.04
CA GLU A 342 -8.74 -22.19 -13.79
C GLU A 342 -10.06 -21.83 -13.11
N LEU A 343 -10.47 -20.56 -13.17
CA LEU A 343 -11.71 -20.07 -12.58
C LEU A 343 -12.95 -20.29 -13.49
N GLY A 344 -12.78 -20.84 -14.68
CA GLY A 344 -13.87 -20.94 -15.66
C GLY A 344 -14.36 -19.58 -16.21
N CYS A 345 -13.53 -18.53 -16.11
CA CYS A 345 -13.83 -17.21 -16.60
C CYS A 345 -13.50 -17.13 -18.11
N ALA A 346 -14.43 -16.65 -18.93
CA ALA A 346 -14.20 -16.51 -20.37
C ALA A 346 -13.36 -15.28 -20.77
N ALA A 347 -13.22 -14.30 -19.87
CA ALA A 347 -12.45 -13.08 -20.11
C ALA A 347 -10.95 -13.39 -20.33
N ARG A 348 -10.32 -12.64 -21.25
CA ARG A 348 -8.87 -12.70 -21.55
C ARG A 348 -8.33 -11.30 -21.75
N ILE A 349 -7.01 -11.14 -21.53
CA ILE A 349 -6.26 -9.91 -21.82
C ILE A 349 -5.04 -10.22 -22.63
#